data_13e59f8af7cd4d0adad80cd6e3226918
#
_entry.id   13e59f8af7cd4d0adad80cd6e3226918
#
_cell.length_a   1.000
_cell.length_b   1.000
_cell.length_c   1.000
_cell.angle_alpha   90.00
_cell.angle_beta   90.00
_cell.angle_gamma   90.00
#
_symmetry.space_group_name_H-M   'P 1'
#
loop_
_entity.id
_entity.type
_entity.pdbx_description
1 polymer ?
#
loop_
_entity_poly.entity_id
_entity_poly.type
_entity_poly.pdbx_seq_one_letter_code
_entity_poly.pdbx_strand_id
1 'polypeptide(L)'
;MSSARSNIKSHPVTLASRRRARALSDATVKLTAPLRMRPDFLIVGGQRCGTTSLFKTLMQHPAVARPFLRKGVHYFDLHYDAGLSWYRGHFPITVSSRMARRGRAVLTGESSPFYMFHPQAPGRIAADLPDVKLLVLLRDPDERAYSAHAHEIARGFESLPFPEALEAEPDRIAGERERMVADPTYLSRAFQHNAYVTRGQYVDQLLELERAVGGEQMLVLDSGDFFAQPEEVFGQVVDFLGLPMVDGIRYEQHNARVRSAMSEELRGRLIAHYACYDQRLADWWGQQPSWRRS
;
A
#
# COMPACT_ATOMS: atom_id res chain seq x y z
N MET A 1 -21.51 42.70 8.48
CA MET A 1 -21.45 41.74 9.61
C MET A 1 -20.27 40.82 9.36
N SER A 2 -19.20 41.06 10.11
CA SER A 2 -17.87 40.51 9.96
C SER A 2 -17.83 39.14 10.69
N SER A 3 -17.54 38.04 9.97
CA SER A 3 -17.31 36.72 10.55
C SER A 3 -15.81 36.56 10.86
N ALA A 4 -15.47 36.64 12.11
CA ALA A 4 -14.11 36.42 12.61
C ALA A 4 -13.75 34.93 12.48
N ARG A 5 -12.79 34.60 11.60
CA ARG A 5 -12.10 33.31 11.59
C ARG A 5 -11.18 33.23 12.80
N SER A 6 -11.52 32.41 13.78
CA SER A 6 -10.66 32.14 14.93
C SER A 6 -9.43 31.31 14.47
N ASN A 7 -8.30 31.98 14.46
CA ASN A 7 -6.99 31.40 14.24
C ASN A 7 -6.59 30.66 15.54
N ILE A 8 -6.84 29.35 15.66
CA ILE A 8 -6.37 28.55 16.77
C ILE A 8 -4.87 28.36 16.60
N LYS A 9 -4.09 29.28 17.15
CA LYS A 9 -2.64 29.11 17.36
C LYS A 9 -2.44 27.95 18.32
N SER A 10 -1.91 26.82 17.83
CA SER A 10 -1.52 25.67 18.68
C SER A 10 -0.45 26.13 19.68
N HIS A 11 -0.77 26.12 20.96
CA HIS A 11 0.14 26.47 22.04
C HIS A 11 1.40 25.59 22.05
N PRO A 12 2.61 26.12 22.27
CA PRO A 12 3.87 25.37 22.31
C PRO A 12 3.87 24.23 23.36
N VAL A 13 3.10 24.37 24.42
CA VAL A 13 2.89 23.32 25.46
C VAL A 13 2.24 22.04 24.88
N THR A 14 1.34 22.17 23.89
CA THR A 14 0.69 21.03 23.26
C THR A 14 1.60 20.24 22.32
N LEU A 15 2.58 20.89 21.69
CA LEU A 15 3.56 20.24 20.81
C LEU A 15 4.62 19.48 21.63
N ALA A 16 5.08 20.03 22.72
CA ALA A 16 6.04 19.35 23.61
C ALA A 16 5.44 18.15 24.32
N SER A 17 4.19 18.26 24.80
CA SER A 17 3.48 17.14 25.43
C SER A 17 3.18 16.02 24.44
N ARG A 18 2.80 16.34 23.20
CA ARG A 18 2.61 15.35 22.13
C ARG A 18 3.91 14.65 21.75
N ARG A 19 5.05 15.37 21.68
CA ARG A 19 6.37 14.78 21.44
C ARG A 19 6.80 13.82 22.56
N ARG A 20 6.61 14.22 23.82
CA ARG A 20 6.90 13.37 24.98
C ARG A 20 6.01 12.13 25.05
N ALA A 21 4.71 12.27 24.81
CA ALA A 21 3.79 11.14 24.75
C ALA A 21 4.15 10.17 23.62
N ARG A 22 4.58 10.70 22.45
CA ARG A 22 5.04 9.88 21.34
C ARG A 22 6.34 9.15 21.65
N ALA A 23 7.32 9.82 22.27
CA ALA A 23 8.60 9.19 22.67
C ALA A 23 8.41 8.10 23.73
N LEU A 24 7.52 8.30 24.72
CA LEU A 24 7.15 7.29 25.71
C LEU A 24 6.42 6.11 25.06
N SER A 25 5.52 6.38 24.12
CA SER A 25 4.85 5.35 23.33
C SER A 25 5.86 4.53 22.53
N ASP A 26 6.81 5.18 21.85
CA ASP A 26 7.84 4.51 21.05
C ASP A 26 8.78 3.67 21.91
N ALA A 27 9.16 4.12 23.10
CA ALA A 27 9.97 3.34 24.04
C ALA A 27 9.25 2.09 24.54
N THR A 28 7.97 2.24 24.96
CA THR A 28 7.14 1.10 25.41
C THR A 28 6.90 0.10 24.27
N VAL A 29 6.70 0.60 23.07
CA VAL A 29 6.52 -0.19 21.86
C VAL A 29 7.76 -1.03 21.57
N LYS A 30 8.95 -0.44 21.66
CA LYS A 30 10.24 -1.14 21.44
C LYS A 30 10.49 -2.20 22.52
N LEU A 31 10.22 -1.91 23.79
CA LEU A 31 10.37 -2.86 24.90
C LEU A 31 9.47 -4.09 24.75
N THR A 32 8.27 -3.93 24.26
CA THR A 32 7.31 -5.03 24.08
C THR A 32 7.46 -5.75 22.72
N ALA A 33 8.33 -5.29 21.86
CA ALA A 33 8.51 -5.84 20.52
C ALA A 33 8.78 -7.36 20.47
N PRO A 34 9.59 -7.97 21.35
CA PRO A 34 9.82 -9.41 21.34
C PRO A 34 8.55 -10.24 21.61
N LEU A 35 7.59 -9.67 22.33
CA LEU A 35 6.30 -10.31 22.70
C LEU A 35 5.23 -10.13 21.63
N ARG A 36 5.48 -9.30 20.61
CA ARG A 36 4.51 -8.95 19.58
C ARG A 36 4.65 -9.83 18.35
N MET A 37 3.54 -10.00 17.66
CA MET A 37 3.51 -10.73 16.39
C MET A 37 4.44 -10.07 15.36
N ARG A 38 4.98 -10.89 14.46
CA ARG A 38 5.52 -10.42 13.19
C ARG A 38 4.40 -10.45 12.16
N PRO A 39 4.36 -9.55 11.20
CA PRO A 39 3.38 -9.66 10.13
C PRO A 39 3.64 -10.93 9.30
N ASP A 40 2.57 -11.67 9.06
CA ASP A 40 2.56 -12.87 8.23
C ASP A 40 2.31 -12.51 6.76
N PHE A 41 1.65 -11.37 6.51
CA PHE A 41 1.39 -10.87 5.18
C PHE A 41 1.50 -9.34 5.10
N LEU A 42 1.83 -8.84 3.91
CA LEU A 42 1.82 -7.41 3.57
C LEU A 42 0.99 -7.18 2.30
N ILE A 43 0.13 -6.17 2.29
CA ILE A 43 -0.49 -5.67 1.07
C ILE A 43 0.40 -4.53 0.55
N VAL A 44 1.27 -4.85 -0.40
CA VAL A 44 2.39 -3.98 -0.82
C VAL A 44 2.08 -3.04 -1.98
N GLY A 45 0.98 -3.27 -2.70
CA GLY A 45 0.63 -2.47 -3.90
C GLY A 45 -0.73 -2.85 -4.48
N GLY A 46 -1.16 -2.21 -5.56
CA GLY A 46 -0.76 -0.89 -6.05
C GLY A 46 -1.52 0.21 -5.34
N GLN A 47 -0.91 1.38 -5.30
CA GLN A 47 -1.61 2.54 -4.76
C GLN A 47 -2.87 2.84 -5.61
N ARG A 48 -4.02 3.01 -4.96
CA ARG A 48 -5.34 3.25 -5.60
C ARG A 48 -5.95 2.05 -6.33
N CYS A 49 -5.49 0.85 -6.04
CA CYS A 49 -5.98 -0.41 -6.60
C CYS A 49 -6.89 -1.21 -5.66
N GLY A 50 -7.52 -0.61 -4.65
CA GLY A 50 -8.44 -1.33 -3.76
C GLY A 50 -7.81 -1.96 -2.50
N THR A 51 -6.53 -1.71 -2.22
CA THR A 51 -5.81 -2.25 -1.05
C THR A 51 -6.49 -1.96 0.30
N THR A 52 -7.28 -0.90 0.40
CA THR A 52 -8.05 -0.60 1.63
C THR A 52 -9.25 -1.51 1.76
N SER A 53 -9.92 -1.83 0.66
CA SER A 53 -11.05 -2.76 0.64
C SER A 53 -10.59 -4.15 1.02
N LEU A 54 -9.55 -4.67 0.35
CA LEU A 54 -8.98 -5.97 0.69
C LEU A 54 -8.51 -6.04 2.15
N PHE A 55 -7.79 -5.04 2.65
CA PHE A 55 -7.36 -5.01 4.04
C PHE A 55 -8.53 -5.08 5.01
N LYS A 56 -9.58 -4.28 4.80
CA LYS A 56 -10.76 -4.29 5.67
C LYS A 56 -11.55 -5.59 5.58
N THR A 57 -11.59 -6.22 4.41
CA THR A 57 -12.18 -7.54 4.21
C THR A 57 -11.41 -8.59 5.01
N LEU A 58 -10.08 -8.64 4.90
CA LEU A 58 -9.22 -9.54 5.68
C LEU A 58 -9.37 -9.35 7.21
N MET A 59 -9.52 -8.09 7.66
CA MET A 59 -9.71 -7.80 9.09
C MET A 59 -11.04 -8.29 9.66
N GLN A 60 -11.97 -8.79 8.84
CA GLN A 60 -13.19 -9.45 9.31
C GLN A 60 -12.95 -10.94 9.59
N HIS A 61 -11.90 -11.53 9.01
CA HIS A 61 -11.60 -12.94 9.18
C HIS A 61 -11.21 -13.25 10.64
N PRO A 62 -11.84 -14.26 11.28
CA PRO A 62 -11.63 -14.55 12.70
C PRO A 62 -10.19 -14.98 13.05
N ALA A 63 -9.41 -15.49 12.12
CA ALA A 63 -8.00 -15.83 12.32
C ALA A 63 -7.03 -14.70 11.95
N VAL A 64 -7.52 -13.49 11.69
CA VAL A 64 -6.65 -12.33 11.40
C VAL A 64 -6.75 -11.31 12.52
N ALA A 65 -5.62 -10.96 13.12
CA ALA A 65 -5.52 -9.93 14.15
C ALA A 65 -5.14 -8.58 13.53
N ARG A 66 -5.87 -7.54 13.91
CA ARG A 66 -5.62 -6.17 13.41
C ARG A 66 -4.32 -5.60 13.97
N PRO A 67 -3.53 -4.88 13.18
CA PRO A 67 -2.49 -4.01 13.70
C PRO A 67 -3.07 -2.98 14.67
N PHE A 68 -2.30 -2.64 15.71
CA PHE A 68 -2.84 -1.87 16.84
C PHE A 68 -3.12 -0.39 16.51
N LEU A 69 -2.30 0.24 15.67
CA LEU A 69 -2.34 1.70 15.51
C LEU A 69 -2.77 2.18 14.11
N ARG A 70 -2.39 1.49 13.04
CA ARG A 70 -2.60 1.97 11.67
C ARG A 70 -2.78 0.81 10.70
N LYS A 71 -3.52 1.08 9.60
CA LYS A 71 -3.63 0.18 8.46
C LYS A 71 -2.26 -0.05 7.80
N GLY A 72 -1.54 1.05 7.50
CA GLY A 72 -0.22 1.06 6.89
C GLY A 72 0.80 1.63 7.85
N VAL A 73 1.86 0.88 8.14
CA VAL A 73 2.94 1.28 9.05
C VAL A 73 3.98 2.10 8.33
N HIS A 74 4.16 1.88 7.03
CA HIS A 74 5.18 2.55 6.21
C HIS A 74 6.60 2.39 6.77
N TYR A 75 6.92 1.17 7.24
CA TYR A 75 8.24 0.87 7.77
C TYR A 75 9.28 0.74 6.67
N PHE A 76 9.05 -0.10 5.68
CA PHE A 76 10.01 -0.43 4.63
C PHE A 76 10.25 0.72 3.63
N ASP A 77 9.35 1.71 3.58
CA ASP A 77 9.48 2.89 2.71
C ASP A 77 9.92 4.16 3.45
N LEU A 78 9.24 4.56 4.53
CA LEU A 78 9.40 5.87 5.15
C LEU A 78 10.06 5.85 6.55
N HIS A 79 10.11 4.70 7.22
CA HIS A 79 10.51 4.61 8.64
C HIS A 79 11.48 3.47 8.91
N TYR A 80 12.28 3.08 7.93
CA TYR A 80 13.20 1.95 8.09
C TYR A 80 14.28 2.19 9.16
N ASP A 81 14.71 3.43 9.31
CA ASP A 81 15.63 3.91 10.34
C ASP A 81 15.10 3.75 11.78
N ALA A 82 13.78 3.68 11.96
CA ALA A 82 13.19 3.45 13.28
C ALA A 82 13.48 2.05 13.85
N GLY A 83 13.85 1.09 12.98
CA GLY A 83 14.27 -0.26 13.30
C GLY A 83 13.10 -1.24 13.50
N LEU A 84 13.42 -2.54 13.34
CA LEU A 84 12.44 -3.64 13.35
C LEU A 84 11.64 -3.72 14.65
N SER A 85 12.25 -3.37 15.79
CA SER A 85 11.55 -3.33 17.08
C SER A 85 10.42 -2.28 17.13
N TRP A 86 10.65 -1.11 16.51
CA TRP A 86 9.61 -0.10 16.35
C TRP A 86 8.49 -0.61 15.44
N TYR A 87 8.83 -1.24 14.32
CA TYR A 87 7.87 -1.84 13.41
C TYR A 87 6.99 -2.88 14.09
N ARG A 88 7.60 -3.85 14.79
CA ARG A 88 6.88 -4.89 15.54
C ARG A 88 5.92 -4.32 16.57
N GLY A 89 6.24 -3.20 17.12
CA GLY A 89 5.39 -2.49 18.09
C GLY A 89 4.00 -2.12 17.59
N HIS A 90 3.78 -2.10 16.28
CA HIS A 90 2.48 -1.81 15.68
C HIS A 90 1.55 -3.04 15.64
N PHE A 91 2.05 -4.23 15.96
CA PHE A 91 1.29 -5.47 15.89
C PHE A 91 0.84 -5.96 17.28
N PRO A 92 -0.19 -6.82 17.34
CA PRO A 92 -0.71 -7.35 18.59
C PRO A 92 0.33 -8.17 19.38
N ILE A 93 0.12 -8.29 20.69
CA ILE A 93 0.89 -9.19 21.54
C ILE A 93 0.49 -10.63 21.22
N THR A 94 1.47 -11.50 20.98
CA THR A 94 1.28 -12.89 20.52
C THR A 94 0.40 -13.70 21.48
N VAL A 95 0.68 -13.64 22.78
CA VAL A 95 -0.05 -14.42 23.80
C VAL A 95 -1.51 -13.98 23.87
N SER A 96 -1.77 -12.67 23.92
CA SER A 96 -3.14 -12.14 23.98
C SER A 96 -3.95 -12.48 22.73
N SER A 97 -3.34 -12.45 21.57
CA SER A 97 -4.00 -12.81 20.31
C SER A 97 -4.36 -14.29 20.25
N ARG A 98 -3.47 -15.18 20.70
CA ARG A 98 -3.74 -16.63 20.80
C ARG A 98 -4.80 -16.95 21.82
N MET A 99 -4.78 -16.31 23.00
CA MET A 99 -5.80 -16.51 24.03
C MET A 99 -7.17 -16.05 23.55
N ALA A 100 -7.28 -14.87 22.95
CA ALA A 100 -8.53 -14.37 22.39
C ALA A 100 -9.13 -15.29 21.30
N ARG A 101 -8.31 -16.08 20.64
CA ARG A 101 -8.69 -17.03 19.58
C ARG A 101 -8.67 -18.49 20.04
N ARG A 102 -8.70 -18.77 21.34
CA ARG A 102 -8.73 -20.10 21.94
C ARG A 102 -7.61 -21.03 21.44
N GLY A 103 -6.39 -20.51 21.30
CA GLY A 103 -5.21 -21.24 20.88
C GLY A 103 -5.09 -21.52 19.37
N ARG A 104 -6.03 -21.04 18.54
CA ARG A 104 -5.95 -21.18 17.08
C ARG A 104 -4.83 -20.29 16.52
N ALA A 105 -4.26 -20.71 15.38
CA ALA A 105 -3.32 -19.89 14.62
C ALA A 105 -3.96 -18.54 14.25
N VAL A 106 -3.21 -17.46 14.45
CA VAL A 106 -3.65 -16.10 14.16
C VAL A 106 -2.58 -15.44 13.32
N LEU A 107 -2.98 -14.93 12.17
CA LEU A 107 -2.14 -14.12 11.30
C LEU A 107 -2.31 -12.63 11.61
N THR A 108 -1.32 -11.84 11.28
CA THR A 108 -1.41 -10.38 11.26
C THR A 108 -0.69 -9.82 10.06
N GLY A 109 -1.07 -8.62 9.63
CA GLY A 109 -0.44 -7.96 8.48
C GLY A 109 -0.82 -6.50 8.41
N GLU A 110 -0.23 -5.80 7.46
CA GLU A 110 -0.48 -4.39 7.20
C GLU A 110 -0.62 -4.09 5.71
N SER A 111 -0.96 -2.84 5.36
CA SER A 111 -1.13 -2.42 3.99
C SER A 111 -0.50 -1.06 3.73
N SER A 112 0.69 -1.06 3.15
CA SER A 112 1.47 0.11 2.72
C SER A 112 1.75 0.05 1.22
N PRO A 113 0.85 0.59 0.37
CA PRO A 113 0.91 0.40 -1.08
C PRO A 113 2.10 1.09 -1.78
N PHE A 114 2.91 1.84 -1.06
CA PHE A 114 4.13 2.42 -1.61
C PHE A 114 5.30 1.43 -1.62
N TYR A 115 5.25 0.34 -0.84
CA TYR A 115 6.32 -0.66 -0.82
C TYR A 115 6.63 -1.24 -2.20
N MET A 116 5.61 -1.53 -3.01
CA MET A 116 5.78 -2.05 -4.36
C MET A 116 6.59 -1.13 -5.26
N PHE A 117 6.44 0.18 -5.12
CA PHE A 117 7.10 1.18 -5.97
C PHE A 117 8.40 1.72 -5.38
N HIS A 118 8.61 1.58 -4.07
CA HIS A 118 9.79 2.12 -3.40
C HIS A 118 11.03 1.26 -3.69
N PRO A 119 12.13 1.83 -4.24
CA PRO A 119 13.23 1.05 -4.81
C PRO A 119 13.96 0.17 -3.80
N GLN A 120 13.91 0.48 -2.52
CA GLN A 120 14.60 -0.29 -1.48
C GLN A 120 13.68 -1.20 -0.67
N ALA A 121 12.35 -0.98 -0.74
CA ALA A 121 11.42 -1.74 0.10
C ALA A 121 11.44 -3.25 -0.18
N PRO A 122 11.54 -3.74 -1.43
CA PRO A 122 11.63 -5.18 -1.69
C PRO A 122 12.79 -5.85 -0.95
N GLY A 123 13.99 -5.30 -1.06
CA GLY A 123 15.18 -5.83 -0.37
C GLY A 123 15.09 -5.76 1.15
N ARG A 124 14.52 -4.68 1.70
CA ARG A 124 14.28 -4.53 3.14
C ARG A 124 13.25 -5.54 3.67
N ILE A 125 12.19 -5.80 2.89
CA ILE A 125 11.17 -6.81 3.22
C ILE A 125 11.82 -8.19 3.27
N ALA A 126 12.57 -8.57 2.24
CA ALA A 126 13.27 -9.86 2.20
C ALA A 126 14.23 -10.05 3.36
N ALA A 127 14.97 -9.00 3.75
CA ALA A 127 15.92 -9.06 4.86
C ALA A 127 15.25 -9.21 6.23
N ASP A 128 14.19 -8.44 6.49
CA ASP A 128 13.55 -8.39 7.82
C ASP A 128 12.45 -9.42 8.01
N LEU A 129 11.78 -9.83 6.92
CA LEU A 129 10.62 -10.73 6.90
C LEU A 129 10.76 -11.78 5.78
N PRO A 130 11.73 -12.70 5.84
CA PRO A 130 12.02 -13.63 4.74
C PRO A 130 10.86 -14.58 4.39
N ASP A 131 9.95 -14.85 5.33
CA ASP A 131 8.81 -15.78 5.13
C ASP A 131 7.48 -15.05 4.90
N VAL A 132 7.48 -13.72 4.72
CA VAL A 132 6.25 -12.93 4.62
C VAL A 132 5.56 -13.15 3.27
N LYS A 133 4.24 -13.26 3.30
CA LYS A 133 3.42 -13.34 2.09
C LYS A 133 3.03 -11.96 1.60
N LEU A 134 3.21 -11.70 0.31
CA LEU A 134 2.90 -10.42 -0.33
C LEU A 134 1.60 -10.50 -1.12
N LEU A 135 0.69 -9.59 -0.86
CA LEU A 135 -0.53 -9.39 -1.61
C LEU A 135 -0.41 -8.13 -2.45
N VAL A 136 -0.60 -8.26 -3.75
CA VAL A 136 -0.55 -7.17 -4.71
C VAL A 136 -1.90 -7.07 -5.41
N LEU A 137 -2.51 -5.88 -5.43
CA LEU A 137 -3.68 -5.61 -6.26
C LEU A 137 -3.28 -4.67 -7.39
N LEU A 138 -3.61 -5.04 -8.60
CA LEU A 138 -3.42 -4.23 -9.79
C LEU A 138 -4.77 -3.73 -10.30
N ARG A 139 -4.77 -2.62 -10.96
CA ARG A 139 -5.93 -1.98 -11.56
C ARG A 139 -5.53 -1.43 -12.92
N ASP A 140 -6.50 -1.20 -13.79
CA ASP A 140 -6.32 -0.40 -14.99
C ASP A 140 -5.41 0.81 -14.69
N PRO A 141 -4.21 0.89 -15.32
CA PRO A 141 -3.18 1.84 -14.94
C PRO A 141 -3.54 3.30 -15.27
N ASP A 142 -4.37 3.57 -16.29
CA ASP A 142 -4.84 4.92 -16.60
C ASP A 142 -5.85 5.40 -15.54
N GLU A 143 -6.81 4.54 -15.17
CA GLU A 143 -7.76 4.79 -14.09
C GLU A 143 -7.07 4.93 -12.72
N ARG A 144 -6.00 4.15 -12.49
CA ARG A 144 -5.18 4.26 -11.29
C ARG A 144 -4.46 5.61 -11.23
N ALA A 145 -3.83 6.03 -12.34
CA ALA A 145 -3.11 7.30 -12.43
C ALA A 145 -4.05 8.48 -12.16
N TYR A 146 -5.22 8.48 -12.80
CA TYR A 146 -6.23 9.52 -12.59
C TYR A 146 -6.77 9.55 -11.14
N SER A 147 -6.99 8.35 -10.56
CA SER A 147 -7.40 8.23 -9.16
C SER A 147 -6.32 8.70 -8.18
N ALA A 148 -5.04 8.48 -8.51
CA ALA A 148 -3.92 8.93 -7.69
C ALA A 148 -3.80 10.46 -7.70
N HIS A 149 -3.87 11.06 -8.89
CA HIS A 149 -3.86 12.51 -9.03
C HIS A 149 -4.98 13.18 -8.20
N ALA A 150 -6.24 12.74 -8.36
CA ALA A 150 -7.36 13.25 -7.57
C ALA A 150 -7.16 13.08 -6.05
N HIS A 151 -6.45 12.03 -5.64
CA HIS A 151 -6.10 11.80 -4.25
C HIS A 151 -5.05 12.80 -3.75
N GLU A 152 -4.00 13.06 -4.53
CA GLU A 152 -2.93 13.97 -4.15
C GLU A 152 -3.39 15.45 -4.19
N ILE A 153 -4.25 15.83 -5.12
CA ILE A 153 -4.95 17.15 -5.10
C ILE A 153 -5.70 17.34 -3.78
N ALA A 154 -6.52 16.36 -3.39
CA ALA A 154 -7.32 16.47 -2.16
C ALA A 154 -6.49 16.48 -0.87
N ARG A 155 -5.22 16.06 -0.92
CA ARG A 155 -4.26 16.08 0.18
C ARG A 155 -3.34 17.30 0.15
N GLY A 156 -3.40 18.11 -0.92
CA GLY A 156 -2.56 19.28 -1.11
C GLY A 156 -1.10 18.97 -1.50
N PHE A 157 -0.84 17.77 -2.04
CA PHE A 157 0.47 17.38 -2.58
C PHE A 157 0.60 17.61 -4.08
N GLU A 158 -0.52 17.89 -4.75
CA GLU A 158 -0.59 18.27 -6.15
C GLU A 158 -1.45 19.52 -6.31
N SER A 159 -1.10 20.36 -7.29
CA SER A 159 -1.84 21.57 -7.64
C SER A 159 -2.11 21.70 -9.14
N LEU A 160 -1.39 20.95 -9.99
CA LEU A 160 -1.57 20.99 -11.43
C LEU A 160 -2.80 20.18 -11.83
N PRO A 161 -3.53 20.59 -12.89
CA PRO A 161 -4.49 19.73 -13.56
C PRO A 161 -3.87 18.41 -14.03
N PHE A 162 -4.68 17.38 -14.23
CA PHE A 162 -4.13 16.04 -14.49
C PHE A 162 -3.26 15.96 -15.77
N PRO A 163 -3.64 16.54 -16.93
CA PRO A 163 -2.77 16.51 -18.11
C PRO A 163 -1.40 17.15 -17.86
N GLU A 164 -1.36 18.30 -17.21
CA GLU A 164 -0.14 19.04 -16.89
C GLU A 164 0.72 18.30 -15.85
N ALA A 165 0.07 17.64 -14.90
CA ALA A 165 0.75 16.82 -13.90
C ALA A 165 1.44 15.59 -14.53
N LEU A 166 0.85 14.99 -15.58
CA LEU A 166 1.46 13.91 -16.36
C LEU A 166 2.67 14.40 -17.17
N GLU A 167 2.56 15.57 -17.79
CA GLU A 167 3.65 16.19 -18.54
C GLU A 167 4.84 16.57 -17.66
N ALA A 168 4.56 17.03 -16.44
CA ALA A 168 5.58 17.38 -15.46
C ALA A 168 6.21 16.18 -14.74
N GLU A 169 5.62 15.00 -14.78
CA GLU A 169 6.10 13.83 -14.04
C GLU A 169 7.55 13.46 -14.39
N PRO A 170 7.96 13.33 -15.66
CA PRO A 170 9.33 12.92 -16.01
C PRO A 170 10.39 13.83 -15.36
N ASP A 171 10.22 15.13 -15.43
CA ASP A 171 11.16 16.10 -14.84
C ASP A 171 11.17 16.05 -13.32
N ARG A 172 10.00 15.85 -12.70
CA ARG A 172 9.85 15.76 -11.24
C ARG A 172 10.52 14.56 -10.61
N ILE A 173 10.55 13.43 -11.33
CA ILE A 173 11.09 12.17 -10.80
C ILE A 173 12.46 11.80 -11.39
N ALA A 174 13.00 12.62 -12.30
CA ALA A 174 14.31 12.40 -12.92
C ALA A 174 15.41 12.24 -11.86
N GLY A 175 16.13 11.12 -11.86
CA GLY A 175 17.22 10.83 -10.93
C GLY A 175 16.79 10.55 -9.47
N GLU A 176 15.48 10.66 -9.16
CA GLU A 176 15.00 10.48 -7.80
C GLU A 176 15.14 9.02 -7.32
N ARG A 177 14.90 8.05 -8.22
CA ARG A 177 15.07 6.64 -7.91
C ARG A 177 16.53 6.30 -7.58
N GLU A 178 17.46 6.75 -8.41
CA GLU A 178 18.91 6.56 -8.25
C GLU A 178 19.39 7.19 -6.96
N ARG A 179 18.90 8.38 -6.65
CA ARG A 179 19.21 9.08 -5.40
C ARG A 179 18.70 8.32 -4.17
N MET A 180 17.47 7.80 -4.24
CA MET A 180 16.91 6.98 -3.16
C MET A 180 17.68 5.66 -2.96
N VAL A 181 18.25 5.09 -4.02
CA VAL A 181 19.11 3.90 -3.94
C VAL A 181 20.48 4.25 -3.34
N ALA A 182 21.07 5.36 -3.73
CA ALA A 182 22.37 5.80 -3.27
C ALA A 182 22.36 6.28 -1.80
N ASP A 183 21.28 6.92 -1.37
CA ASP A 183 21.09 7.39 0.00
C ASP A 183 19.83 6.76 0.61
N PRO A 184 19.97 5.71 1.45
CA PRO A 184 18.84 5.04 2.10
C PRO A 184 18.00 5.91 3.04
N THR A 185 18.49 7.08 3.41
CA THR A 185 17.78 8.04 4.27
C THR A 185 17.04 9.11 3.49
N TYR A 186 17.32 9.22 2.20
CA TYR A 186 16.67 10.18 1.33
C TYR A 186 15.22 9.79 1.01
N LEU A 187 14.30 10.69 1.27
CA LEU A 187 12.87 10.54 0.98
C LEU A 187 12.48 11.50 -0.15
N SER A 188 12.24 10.94 -1.34
CA SER A 188 11.75 11.73 -2.47
C SER A 188 10.25 12.01 -2.36
N ARG A 189 9.90 13.26 -2.16
CA ARG A 189 8.50 13.69 -2.14
C ARG A 189 7.85 13.56 -3.52
N ALA A 190 8.57 13.90 -4.58
CA ALA A 190 8.08 13.78 -5.95
C ALA A 190 7.81 12.33 -6.30
N PHE A 191 8.75 11.43 -6.02
CA PHE A 191 8.59 9.99 -6.25
C PHE A 191 7.43 9.39 -5.44
N GLN A 192 7.20 9.90 -4.22
CA GLN A 192 6.10 9.44 -3.37
C GLN A 192 4.73 9.95 -3.82
N HIS A 193 4.60 11.17 -4.34
CA HIS A 193 3.30 11.82 -4.53
C HIS A 193 2.97 12.12 -6.00
N ASN A 194 3.97 12.33 -6.86
CA ASN A 194 3.77 12.84 -8.21
C ASN A 194 4.12 11.85 -9.33
N ALA A 195 4.49 10.60 -9.00
CA ALA A 195 4.70 9.53 -9.97
C ALA A 195 3.36 8.89 -10.35
N TYR A 196 2.68 9.44 -11.34
CA TYR A 196 1.37 8.95 -11.79
C TYR A 196 1.50 7.87 -12.86
N VAL A 197 2.26 8.12 -13.92
CA VAL A 197 2.44 7.19 -15.04
C VAL A 197 3.36 6.05 -14.65
N THR A 198 4.52 6.36 -14.12
CA THR A 198 5.56 5.38 -13.80
C THR A 198 5.09 4.29 -12.83
N ARG A 199 4.22 4.61 -11.88
CA ARG A 199 3.62 3.60 -10.98
C ARG A 199 2.65 2.65 -11.66
N GLY A 200 2.15 2.97 -12.85
CA GLY A 200 1.32 2.08 -13.65
C GLY A 200 2.12 1.06 -14.46
N GLN A 201 3.43 1.19 -14.53
CA GLN A 201 4.34 0.25 -15.17
C GLN A 201 4.60 -0.94 -14.22
N TYR A 202 3.57 -1.77 -14.02
CA TYR A 202 3.54 -2.76 -12.95
C TYR A 202 4.58 -3.86 -13.07
N VAL A 203 4.81 -4.35 -14.29
CA VAL A 203 5.66 -5.52 -14.51
C VAL A 203 7.08 -5.34 -13.98
N ASP A 204 7.65 -4.15 -14.12
CA ASP A 204 9.01 -3.87 -13.65
C ASP A 204 9.09 -3.93 -12.12
N GLN A 205 8.05 -3.42 -11.44
CA GLN A 205 7.93 -3.45 -9.97
C GLN A 205 7.69 -4.88 -9.45
N LEU A 206 6.89 -5.67 -10.16
CA LEU A 206 6.62 -7.07 -9.80
C LEU A 206 7.88 -7.94 -9.95
N LEU A 207 8.64 -7.75 -11.01
CA LEU A 207 9.91 -8.44 -11.21
C LEU A 207 10.95 -8.09 -10.11
N GLU A 208 10.96 -6.86 -9.62
CA GLU A 208 11.81 -6.48 -8.49
C GLU A 208 11.38 -7.15 -7.17
N LEU A 209 10.08 -7.19 -6.90
CA LEU A 209 9.54 -7.91 -5.75
C LEU A 209 9.85 -9.42 -5.84
N GLU A 210 9.59 -10.03 -6.99
CA GLU A 210 9.83 -11.47 -7.21
C GLU A 210 11.30 -11.85 -7.01
N ARG A 211 12.24 -11.04 -7.52
CA ARG A 211 13.67 -11.26 -7.28
C ARG A 211 14.06 -11.16 -5.80
N ALA A 212 13.35 -10.35 -5.04
CA ALA A 212 13.66 -10.13 -3.63
C ALA A 212 13.09 -11.22 -2.71
N VAL A 213 11.83 -11.63 -2.91
CA VAL A 213 11.11 -12.51 -1.99
C VAL A 213 10.78 -13.89 -2.56
N GLY A 214 10.87 -14.08 -3.89
CA GLY A 214 10.41 -15.28 -4.58
C GLY A 214 8.95 -15.23 -5.00
N GLY A 215 8.62 -15.84 -6.16
CA GLY A 215 7.29 -15.81 -6.75
C GLY A 215 6.22 -16.50 -5.92
N GLU A 216 6.57 -17.57 -5.22
CA GLU A 216 5.66 -18.33 -4.34
C GLU A 216 5.20 -17.54 -3.10
N GLN A 217 5.92 -16.50 -2.72
CA GLN A 217 5.53 -15.60 -1.64
C GLN A 217 4.64 -14.44 -2.10
N MET A 218 4.27 -14.41 -3.39
CA MET A 218 3.49 -13.32 -3.97
C MET A 218 2.17 -13.82 -4.54
N LEU A 219 1.08 -13.16 -4.18
CA LEU A 219 -0.22 -13.29 -4.83
C LEU A 219 -0.59 -11.97 -5.49
N VAL A 220 -0.70 -11.98 -6.81
CA VAL A 220 -1.13 -10.83 -7.61
C VAL A 220 -2.60 -10.99 -7.98
N LEU A 221 -3.38 -9.97 -7.72
CA LEU A 221 -4.83 -9.93 -7.86
C LEU A 221 -5.25 -8.79 -8.80
N ASP A 222 -6.27 -9.03 -9.60
CA ASP A 222 -6.93 -8.00 -10.38
C ASP A 222 -7.99 -7.27 -9.54
N SER A 223 -7.90 -5.96 -9.47
CA SER A 223 -8.86 -5.14 -8.74
C SER A 223 -10.25 -5.13 -9.40
N GLY A 224 -10.33 -5.24 -10.72
CA GLY A 224 -11.59 -5.38 -11.45
C GLY A 224 -12.29 -6.67 -11.06
N ASP A 225 -11.59 -7.79 -11.10
CA ASP A 225 -12.11 -9.09 -10.67
C ASP A 225 -12.49 -9.07 -9.17
N PHE A 226 -11.66 -8.45 -8.32
CA PHE A 226 -11.97 -8.34 -6.89
C PHE A 226 -13.27 -7.59 -6.60
N PHE A 227 -13.62 -6.58 -7.40
CA PHE A 227 -14.89 -5.86 -7.23
C PHE A 227 -16.06 -6.51 -7.96
N ALA A 228 -15.81 -7.27 -9.02
CA ALA A 228 -16.85 -7.99 -9.76
C ALA A 228 -17.23 -9.32 -9.10
N GLN A 229 -16.24 -10.06 -8.58
CA GLN A 229 -16.37 -11.39 -8.00
C GLN A 229 -15.62 -11.48 -6.66
N PRO A 230 -16.03 -10.66 -5.65
CA PRO A 230 -15.24 -10.46 -4.44
C PRO A 230 -15.05 -11.72 -3.60
N GLU A 231 -16.02 -12.62 -3.59
CA GLU A 231 -15.96 -13.86 -2.84
C GLU A 231 -14.95 -14.84 -3.43
N GLU A 232 -14.90 -14.96 -4.76
CA GLU A 232 -13.95 -15.80 -5.47
C GLU A 232 -12.51 -15.31 -5.26
N VAL A 233 -12.27 -14.00 -5.47
CA VAL A 233 -10.93 -13.44 -5.28
C VAL A 233 -10.51 -13.46 -3.81
N PHE A 234 -11.44 -13.27 -2.88
CA PHE A 234 -11.13 -13.43 -1.45
C PHE A 234 -10.81 -14.89 -1.11
N GLY A 235 -11.45 -15.86 -1.75
CA GLY A 235 -11.11 -17.28 -1.67
C GLY A 235 -9.65 -17.54 -2.01
N GLN A 236 -9.15 -16.97 -3.12
CA GLN A 236 -7.73 -17.07 -3.50
C GLN A 236 -6.81 -16.47 -2.42
N VAL A 237 -7.20 -15.36 -1.80
CA VAL A 237 -6.41 -14.71 -0.75
C VAL A 237 -6.32 -15.56 0.51
N VAL A 238 -7.44 -16.11 0.99
CA VAL A 238 -7.42 -16.94 2.22
C VAL A 238 -6.71 -18.26 1.99
N ASP A 239 -6.86 -18.88 0.81
CA ASP A 239 -6.11 -20.06 0.43
C ASP A 239 -4.60 -19.81 0.39
N PHE A 240 -4.19 -18.74 -0.29
CA PHE A 240 -2.79 -18.32 -0.30
C PHE A 240 -2.24 -18.07 1.10
N LEU A 241 -3.01 -17.48 2.00
CA LEU A 241 -2.61 -17.24 3.39
C LEU A 241 -2.65 -18.52 4.25
N GLY A 242 -3.22 -19.62 3.76
CA GLY A 242 -3.41 -20.85 4.52
C GLY A 242 -4.53 -20.73 5.55
N LEU A 243 -5.54 -19.92 5.26
CA LEU A 243 -6.70 -19.70 6.11
C LEU A 243 -7.93 -20.44 5.53
N PRO A 244 -8.84 -20.94 6.37
CA PRO A 244 -10.10 -21.49 5.89
C PRO A 244 -11.02 -20.38 5.38
N MET A 245 -11.85 -20.69 4.37
CA MET A 245 -12.95 -19.80 4.01
C MET A 245 -13.95 -19.69 5.17
N VAL A 246 -14.54 -18.52 5.36
CA VAL A 246 -15.51 -18.26 6.43
C VAL A 246 -16.70 -17.47 5.89
N ASP A 247 -17.86 -17.73 6.44
CA ASP A 247 -19.10 -17.05 6.07
C ASP A 247 -19.20 -15.65 6.72
N GLY A 248 -20.10 -14.83 6.16
CA GLY A 248 -20.45 -13.51 6.73
C GLY A 248 -19.47 -12.39 6.47
N ILE A 249 -18.49 -12.58 5.59
CA ILE A 249 -17.58 -11.53 5.14
C ILE A 249 -18.37 -10.51 4.30
N ARG A 250 -18.18 -9.23 4.59
CA ARG A 250 -18.76 -8.13 3.81
C ARG A 250 -17.72 -7.53 2.90
N TYR A 251 -18.07 -7.39 1.63
CA TYR A 251 -17.21 -6.84 0.59
C TYR A 251 -17.66 -5.42 0.28
N GLU A 252 -16.90 -4.44 0.75
CA GLU A 252 -17.21 -3.02 0.57
C GLU A 252 -16.12 -2.32 -0.23
N GLN A 253 -16.52 -1.47 -1.18
CA GLN A 253 -15.61 -0.59 -1.88
C GLN A 253 -15.31 0.65 -1.05
N HIS A 254 -14.04 0.83 -0.69
CA HIS A 254 -13.58 1.95 0.12
C HIS A 254 -12.73 2.94 -0.68
N ASN A 255 -12.80 4.22 -0.29
CA ASN A 255 -12.02 5.31 -0.89
C ASN A 255 -12.30 5.58 -2.38
N ALA A 256 -13.45 5.16 -2.91
CA ALA A 256 -13.93 5.65 -4.19
C ALA A 256 -14.16 7.18 -4.09
N ARG A 257 -13.63 7.95 -5.04
CA ARG A 257 -13.85 9.39 -5.12
C ARG A 257 -14.68 9.68 -6.37
N VAL A 258 -15.68 10.54 -6.20
CA VAL A 258 -16.37 11.14 -7.35
C VAL A 258 -15.38 12.05 -8.07
N ARG A 259 -15.27 11.89 -9.37
CA ARG A 259 -14.43 12.69 -10.25
C ARG A 259 -15.10 12.81 -11.63
N SER A 260 -14.74 13.84 -12.39
CA SER A 260 -15.13 13.96 -13.78
C SER A 260 -14.59 12.80 -14.62
N ALA A 261 -15.18 12.52 -15.75
CA ALA A 261 -14.60 11.58 -16.72
C ALA A 261 -13.28 12.13 -17.26
N MET A 262 -12.32 11.25 -17.50
CA MET A 262 -11.10 11.59 -18.23
C MET A 262 -11.47 11.80 -19.71
N SER A 263 -10.83 12.74 -20.40
CA SER A 263 -11.05 12.90 -21.84
C SER A 263 -10.60 11.65 -22.59
N GLU A 264 -11.32 11.30 -23.66
CA GLU A 264 -11.00 10.13 -24.50
C GLU A 264 -9.62 10.24 -25.13
N GLU A 265 -9.19 11.44 -25.52
CA GLU A 265 -7.86 11.68 -26.07
C GLU A 265 -6.77 11.32 -25.05
N LEU A 266 -6.90 11.81 -23.81
CA LEU A 266 -5.92 11.53 -22.75
C LEU A 266 -5.92 10.05 -22.37
N ARG A 267 -7.09 9.44 -22.30
CA ARG A 267 -7.24 7.99 -22.07
C ARG A 267 -6.54 7.21 -23.17
N GLY A 268 -6.77 7.53 -24.43
CA GLY A 268 -6.11 6.88 -25.57
C GLY A 268 -4.58 6.99 -25.51
N ARG A 269 -4.03 8.14 -25.13
CA ARG A 269 -2.57 8.32 -24.92
C ARG A 269 -2.02 7.41 -23.81
N LEU A 270 -2.71 7.31 -22.68
CA LEU A 270 -2.30 6.45 -21.56
C LEU A 270 -2.42 4.97 -21.91
N ILE A 271 -3.49 4.55 -22.56
CA ILE A 271 -3.66 3.18 -23.06
C ILE A 271 -2.53 2.79 -24.01
N ALA A 272 -2.17 3.67 -24.95
CA ALA A 272 -1.05 3.44 -25.87
C ALA A 272 0.29 3.35 -25.12
N HIS A 273 0.51 4.22 -24.13
CA HIS A 273 1.71 4.18 -23.29
C HIS A 273 1.84 2.86 -22.52
N TYR A 274 0.75 2.37 -21.93
CA TYR A 274 0.81 1.15 -21.12
C TYR A 274 0.76 -0.14 -21.94
N ALA A 275 0.47 -0.11 -23.24
CA ALA A 275 0.28 -1.31 -24.05
C ALA A 275 1.44 -2.30 -23.96
N CYS A 276 2.69 -1.83 -24.05
CA CYS A 276 3.86 -2.70 -23.94
C CYS A 276 4.07 -3.24 -22.51
N TYR A 277 3.76 -2.46 -21.48
CA TYR A 277 3.85 -2.89 -20.10
C TYR A 277 2.77 -3.91 -19.75
N ASP A 278 1.54 -3.72 -20.23
CA ASP A 278 0.44 -4.64 -20.04
C ASP A 278 0.67 -5.97 -20.77
N GLN A 279 1.27 -5.95 -21.97
CA GLN A 279 1.64 -7.18 -22.65
C GLN A 279 2.70 -7.95 -21.86
N ARG A 280 3.77 -7.30 -21.41
CA ARG A 280 4.79 -7.91 -20.55
C ARG A 280 4.22 -8.40 -19.22
N LEU A 281 3.24 -7.68 -18.68
CA LEU A 281 2.52 -8.10 -17.47
C LEU A 281 1.74 -9.37 -17.73
N ALA A 282 0.99 -9.45 -18.83
CA ALA A 282 0.22 -10.63 -19.19
C ALA A 282 1.13 -11.85 -19.42
N ASP A 283 2.26 -11.67 -20.10
CA ASP A 283 3.24 -12.72 -20.33
C ASP A 283 3.86 -13.24 -19.02
N TRP A 284 4.18 -12.34 -18.09
CA TRP A 284 4.73 -12.69 -16.77
C TRP A 284 3.67 -13.34 -15.86
N TRP A 285 2.44 -12.80 -15.85
CA TRP A 285 1.35 -13.27 -14.98
C TRP A 285 0.67 -14.55 -15.47
N GLY A 286 0.84 -14.89 -16.76
CA GLY A 286 0.18 -16.02 -17.41
C GLY A 286 -1.31 -15.82 -17.67
N GLN A 287 -1.81 -14.57 -17.55
CA GLN A 287 -3.20 -14.20 -17.83
C GLN A 287 -3.34 -12.75 -18.26
N GLN A 288 -4.40 -12.47 -19.03
CA GLN A 288 -4.74 -11.08 -19.40
C GLN A 288 -5.35 -10.35 -18.19
N PRO A 289 -4.89 -9.13 -17.85
CA PRO A 289 -5.55 -8.30 -16.86
C PRO A 289 -6.95 -7.87 -17.30
N SER A 290 -7.86 -7.64 -16.37
CA SER A 290 -9.28 -7.34 -16.66
C SER A 290 -9.47 -6.15 -17.61
N TRP A 291 -8.62 -5.14 -17.51
CA TRP A 291 -8.68 -3.95 -18.37
C TRP A 291 -8.17 -4.18 -19.81
N ARG A 292 -7.69 -5.36 -20.12
CA ARG A 292 -7.30 -5.80 -21.48
C ARG A 292 -8.14 -6.96 -22.00
N ARG A 293 -9.07 -7.47 -21.22
CA ARG A 293 -10.05 -8.45 -21.69
C ARG A 293 -11.09 -7.74 -22.53
N SER A 294 -11.29 -8.16 -23.78
CA SER A 294 -12.34 -7.68 -24.71
C SER A 294 -13.70 -8.26 -24.33
#